data_372eb01a091d48fc22642d00d9f657e6
#
_entry.id   372eb01a091d48fc22642d00d9f657e6
#
_cell.length_a   1.000
_cell.length_b   1.000
_cell.length_c   1.000
_cell.angle_alpha   90.00
_cell.angle_beta   90.00
_cell.angle_gamma   90.00
#
_symmetry.space_group_name_H-M   'P 1'
#
loop_
_entity.id
_entity.type
_entity.pdbx_description
1 polymer ?
#
loop_
_entity_poly.entity_id
_entity_poly.type
_entity_poly.pdbx_seq_one_letter_code
_entity_poly.pdbx_strand_id
1 'polypeptide(L)'
;MDVPSAAKAFSGSINQMGESANVAGEYINILAAASQAGSADIQYLSKAIEKSGGAANSVGVKYNELVAAIETIAPKITEASEAGTNLRNIFLILEGSSDNNLRPSVVGLSKALDNLASK
;
A
#
# COMPACT_ATOMS: atom_id res chain seq x y z
N MET A 1 -6.98 -12.84 -14.53
CA MET A 1 -7.90 -11.77 -14.11
C MET A 1 -8.60 -11.20 -15.34
N ASP A 2 -9.91 -11.03 -15.29
CA ASP A 2 -10.65 -10.50 -16.43
C ASP A 2 -10.56 -8.97 -16.51
N VAL A 3 -11.00 -8.38 -17.61
CA VAL A 3 -10.92 -6.95 -17.85
C VAL A 3 -11.75 -6.14 -16.84
N PRO A 4 -13.01 -6.51 -16.54
CA PRO A 4 -13.79 -5.78 -15.54
C PRO A 4 -13.12 -5.77 -14.14
N SER A 5 -12.57 -6.89 -13.70
CA SER A 5 -11.89 -6.96 -12.40
C SER A 5 -10.62 -6.11 -12.39
N ALA A 6 -9.86 -6.14 -13.48
CA ALA A 6 -8.65 -5.31 -13.60
C ALA A 6 -9.00 -3.82 -13.58
N ALA A 7 -10.05 -3.43 -14.29
CA ALA A 7 -10.50 -2.03 -14.32
C ALA A 7 -10.95 -1.57 -12.94
N LYS A 8 -11.67 -2.40 -12.21
CA LYS A 8 -12.14 -2.10 -10.86
C LYS A 8 -10.95 -1.94 -9.90
N ALA A 9 -9.98 -2.86 -9.98
CA ALA A 9 -8.78 -2.81 -9.17
C ALA A 9 -8.01 -1.50 -9.40
N PHE A 10 -7.84 -1.15 -10.66
CA PHE A 10 -7.14 0.05 -11.05
C PHE A 10 -7.85 1.32 -10.56
N SER A 11 -9.17 1.42 -10.79
CA SER A 11 -9.96 2.56 -10.33
C SER A 11 -9.92 2.70 -8.81
N GLY A 12 -10.05 1.58 -8.09
CA GLY A 12 -9.99 1.58 -6.64
C GLY A 12 -8.64 2.05 -6.13
N SER A 13 -7.55 1.62 -6.78
CA SER A 13 -6.19 2.04 -6.40
C SER A 13 -6.02 3.54 -6.52
N ILE A 14 -6.45 4.11 -7.65
CA ILE A 14 -6.33 5.56 -7.88
C ILE A 14 -7.16 6.33 -6.86
N ASN A 15 -8.39 5.91 -6.62
CA ASN A 15 -9.28 6.59 -5.68
C ASN A 15 -8.72 6.56 -4.26
N GLN A 16 -8.20 5.42 -3.83
CA GLN A 16 -7.66 5.28 -2.48
C GLN A 16 -6.42 6.13 -2.26
N MET A 17 -5.59 6.27 -3.29
CA MET A 17 -4.37 7.06 -3.19
C MET A 17 -4.60 8.56 -3.42
N GLY A 18 -5.83 8.97 -3.76
CA GLY A 18 -6.15 10.38 -3.95
C GLY A 18 -5.48 10.99 -5.16
N GLU A 19 -5.09 10.20 -6.13
CA GLU A 19 -4.35 10.66 -7.28
C GLU A 19 -5.24 10.95 -8.48
N SER A 20 -4.74 11.78 -9.39
CA SER A 20 -5.44 12.11 -10.62
C SER A 20 -5.23 11.04 -11.68
N ALA A 21 -6.06 11.10 -12.74
CA ALA A 21 -5.90 10.20 -13.89
C ALA A 21 -4.56 10.37 -14.62
N ASN A 22 -3.84 11.47 -14.38
CA ASN A 22 -2.56 11.71 -15.00
C ASN A 22 -1.48 10.69 -14.64
N VAL A 23 -1.61 10.03 -13.47
CA VAL A 23 -0.65 9.02 -13.03
C VAL A 23 -1.18 7.60 -13.23
N ALA A 24 -2.29 7.46 -13.96
CA ALA A 24 -2.96 6.17 -14.16
C ALA A 24 -2.04 5.12 -14.78
N GLY A 25 -1.29 5.51 -15.82
CA GLY A 25 -0.36 4.60 -16.50
C GLY A 25 0.74 4.09 -15.58
N GLU A 26 1.25 4.96 -14.72
CA GLU A 26 2.27 4.59 -13.75
C GLU A 26 1.73 3.56 -12.75
N TYR A 27 0.53 3.77 -12.25
CA TYR A 27 -0.09 2.85 -11.29
C TYR A 27 -0.38 1.49 -11.92
N ILE A 28 -0.84 1.45 -13.17
CA ILE A 28 -1.02 0.20 -13.91
C ILE A 28 0.30 -0.57 -13.99
N ASN A 29 1.38 0.13 -14.35
CA ASN A 29 2.69 -0.50 -14.48
C ASN A 29 3.19 -1.04 -13.14
N ILE A 30 2.99 -0.31 -12.05
CA ILE A 30 3.38 -0.76 -10.71
C ILE A 30 2.60 -2.03 -10.33
N LEU A 31 1.29 -2.04 -10.53
CA LEU A 31 0.47 -3.21 -10.21
C LEU A 31 0.88 -4.43 -11.05
N ALA A 32 1.08 -4.23 -12.35
CA ALA A 32 1.47 -5.32 -13.24
C ALA A 32 2.84 -5.90 -12.85
N ALA A 33 3.81 -5.03 -12.59
CA ALA A 33 5.14 -5.48 -12.21
C ALA A 33 5.12 -6.21 -10.86
N ALA A 34 4.38 -5.70 -9.89
CA ALA A 34 4.27 -6.31 -8.58
C ALA A 34 3.60 -7.69 -8.64
N SER A 35 2.54 -7.82 -9.44
CA SER A 35 1.83 -9.10 -9.54
C SER A 35 2.66 -10.18 -10.24
N GLN A 36 3.59 -9.79 -11.10
CA GLN A 36 4.49 -10.73 -11.78
C GLN A 36 5.68 -11.13 -10.93
N ALA A 37 6.21 -10.18 -10.16
CA ALA A 37 7.44 -10.37 -9.41
C ALA A 37 7.22 -10.83 -7.98
N GLY A 38 6.06 -10.53 -7.41
CA GLY A 38 5.78 -10.77 -6.00
C GLY A 38 4.92 -12.00 -5.75
N SER A 39 4.57 -12.21 -4.50
CA SER A 39 3.75 -13.32 -4.04
C SER A 39 2.25 -13.03 -4.08
N ALA A 40 1.86 -11.80 -4.36
CA ALA A 40 0.45 -11.38 -4.43
C ALA A 40 0.04 -11.13 -5.87
N ASP A 41 -1.16 -11.60 -6.26
CA ASP A 41 -1.71 -11.26 -7.57
C ASP A 41 -2.45 -9.92 -7.54
N ILE A 42 -2.97 -9.49 -8.69
CA ILE A 42 -3.65 -8.20 -8.81
C ILE A 42 -4.89 -8.14 -7.91
N GLN A 43 -5.63 -9.24 -7.76
CA GLN A 43 -6.81 -9.27 -6.90
C GLN A 43 -6.44 -9.06 -5.43
N TYR A 44 -5.38 -9.72 -4.98
CA TYR A 44 -4.88 -9.55 -3.62
C TYR A 44 -4.41 -8.10 -3.40
N LEU A 45 -3.59 -7.59 -4.33
CA LEU A 45 -3.06 -6.23 -4.23
C LEU A 45 -4.18 -5.20 -4.18
N SER A 46 -5.17 -5.31 -5.08
CA SER A 46 -6.26 -4.33 -5.11
C SER A 46 -7.11 -4.37 -3.86
N LYS A 47 -7.37 -5.55 -3.30
CA LYS A 47 -8.15 -5.68 -2.08
C LYS A 47 -7.41 -5.10 -0.88
N ALA A 48 -6.12 -5.36 -0.78
CA ALA A 48 -5.29 -4.81 0.29
C ALA A 48 -5.19 -3.28 0.18
N ILE A 49 -5.04 -2.75 -1.04
CA ILE A 49 -5.01 -1.31 -1.28
C ILE A 49 -6.36 -0.68 -0.91
N GLU A 50 -7.47 -1.33 -1.25
CA GLU A 50 -8.80 -0.85 -0.89
C GLU A 50 -8.91 -0.58 0.62
N LYS A 51 -8.30 -1.44 1.43
CA LYS A 51 -8.35 -1.32 2.89
C LYS A 51 -7.31 -0.36 3.48
N SER A 52 -6.18 -0.18 2.81
CA SER A 52 -5.04 0.57 3.38
C SER A 52 -4.70 1.86 2.64
N GLY A 53 -5.18 2.03 1.40
CA GLY A 53 -4.77 3.15 0.55
C GLY A 53 -5.13 4.52 1.11
N GLY A 54 -6.31 4.65 1.72
CA GLY A 54 -6.72 5.92 2.31
C GLY A 54 -5.79 6.35 3.45
N ALA A 55 -5.47 5.41 4.36
CA ALA A 55 -4.53 5.68 5.44
C ALA A 55 -3.12 5.97 4.90
N ALA A 56 -2.67 5.19 3.92
CA ALA A 56 -1.37 5.40 3.29
C ALA A 56 -1.28 6.81 2.71
N ASN A 57 -2.29 7.23 1.96
CA ASN A 57 -2.33 8.56 1.38
C ASN A 57 -2.30 9.65 2.46
N SER A 58 -3.05 9.47 3.54
CA SER A 58 -3.13 10.48 4.60
C SER A 58 -1.83 10.67 5.35
N VAL A 59 -0.96 9.66 5.40
CA VAL A 59 0.34 9.75 6.08
C VAL A 59 1.52 9.88 5.12
N GLY A 60 1.26 10.10 3.83
CA GLY A 60 2.30 10.35 2.84
C GLY A 60 3.03 9.12 2.33
N VAL A 61 2.47 7.93 2.52
CA VAL A 61 3.03 6.70 1.96
C VAL A 61 2.71 6.66 0.46
N LYS A 62 3.74 6.51 -0.36
CA LYS A 62 3.59 6.48 -1.81
C LYS A 62 3.03 5.15 -2.27
N TYR A 63 2.41 5.16 -3.47
CA TYR A 63 1.78 3.97 -4.04
C TYR A 63 2.74 2.80 -4.15
N ASN A 64 3.94 3.04 -4.69
CA ASN A 64 4.94 1.97 -4.83
C ASN A 64 5.42 1.43 -3.49
N GLU A 65 5.49 2.28 -2.46
CA GLU A 65 5.83 1.85 -1.10
C GLU A 65 4.74 0.97 -0.51
N LEU A 66 3.48 1.35 -0.72
CA LEU A 66 2.34 0.57 -0.25
C LEU A 66 2.30 -0.80 -0.91
N VAL A 67 2.47 -0.86 -2.23
CA VAL A 67 2.48 -2.12 -2.97
C VAL A 67 3.62 -3.02 -2.50
N ALA A 68 4.80 -2.46 -2.28
CA ALA A 68 5.94 -3.22 -1.76
C ALA A 68 5.67 -3.78 -0.36
N ALA A 69 5.02 -3.01 0.50
CA ALA A 69 4.65 -3.46 1.84
C ALA A 69 3.65 -4.62 1.78
N ILE A 70 2.66 -4.52 0.91
CA ILE A 70 1.68 -5.61 0.71
C ILE A 70 2.37 -6.88 0.24
N GLU A 71 3.27 -6.77 -0.75
CA GLU A 71 4.02 -7.91 -1.26
C GLU A 71 4.86 -8.59 -0.17
N THR A 72 5.41 -7.80 0.74
CA THR A 72 6.23 -8.31 1.83
C THR A 72 5.42 -9.15 2.81
N ILE A 73 4.18 -8.78 3.10
CA ILE A 73 3.36 -9.50 4.08
C ILE A 73 2.47 -10.57 3.46
N ALA A 74 2.25 -10.52 2.14
CA ALA A 74 1.35 -11.44 1.45
C ALA A 74 1.65 -12.92 1.71
N PRO A 75 2.92 -13.38 1.74
CA PRO A 75 3.20 -14.79 2.01
C PRO A 75 2.72 -15.27 3.37
N LYS A 76 2.54 -14.37 4.31
CA LYS A 76 2.18 -14.71 5.70
C LYS A 76 0.72 -14.46 6.01
N ILE A 77 -0.01 -13.72 5.18
CA ILE A 77 -1.40 -13.35 5.42
C ILE A 77 -2.21 -13.71 4.17
N THR A 78 -2.97 -14.79 4.23
CA THR A 78 -3.73 -15.29 3.09
C THR A 78 -4.86 -14.35 2.67
N GLU A 79 -5.54 -13.73 3.65
CA GLU A 79 -6.65 -12.83 3.39
C GLU A 79 -6.16 -11.42 3.06
N ALA A 80 -6.43 -10.95 1.85
CA ALA A 80 -6.00 -9.62 1.41
C ALA A 80 -6.62 -8.50 2.24
N SER A 81 -7.88 -8.64 2.63
CA SER A 81 -8.54 -7.65 3.49
C SER A 81 -7.83 -7.52 4.84
N GLU A 82 -7.42 -8.63 5.42
CA GLU A 82 -6.67 -8.64 6.69
C GLU A 82 -5.32 -7.96 6.52
N ALA A 83 -4.61 -8.26 5.44
CA ALA A 83 -3.32 -7.63 5.14
C ALA A 83 -3.47 -6.11 5.04
N GLY A 84 -4.47 -5.65 4.32
CA GLY A 84 -4.73 -4.22 4.16
C GLY A 84 -5.10 -3.54 5.48
N THR A 85 -5.94 -4.18 6.28
CA THR A 85 -6.34 -3.66 7.58
C THR A 85 -5.15 -3.56 8.54
N ASN A 86 -4.29 -4.58 8.54
CA ASN A 86 -3.09 -4.56 9.38
C ASN A 86 -2.15 -3.43 8.98
N LEU A 87 -1.93 -3.22 7.68
CA LEU A 87 -1.10 -2.12 7.21
C LEU A 87 -1.71 -0.75 7.55
N ARG A 88 -3.02 -0.61 7.37
CA ARG A 88 -3.73 0.61 7.77
C ARG A 88 -3.45 0.93 9.24
N ASN A 89 -3.58 -0.06 10.10
CA ASN A 89 -3.36 0.13 11.54
C ASN A 89 -1.91 0.49 11.84
N ILE A 90 -0.95 -0.15 11.16
CA ILE A 90 0.47 0.15 11.32
C ILE A 90 0.76 1.61 10.92
N PHE A 91 0.24 2.05 9.78
CA PHE A 91 0.45 3.42 9.32
C PHE A 91 -0.10 4.44 10.32
N LEU A 92 -1.30 4.19 10.85
CA LEU A 92 -1.93 5.10 11.82
C LEU A 92 -1.20 5.11 13.15
N ILE A 93 -0.73 3.96 13.61
CA ILE A 93 0.04 3.86 14.85
C ILE A 93 1.36 4.60 14.73
N LEU A 94 2.09 4.40 13.63
CA LEU A 94 3.35 5.09 13.39
C LEU A 94 3.14 6.61 13.33
N GLU A 95 2.11 7.05 12.61
CA GLU A 95 1.84 8.48 12.45
C GLU A 95 1.41 9.12 13.77
N GLY A 96 0.78 8.37 14.66
CA GLY A 96 0.40 8.85 15.98
C GLY A 96 1.53 8.91 16.99
N SER A 97 2.73 8.47 16.62
CA SER A 97 3.88 8.48 17.53
C SER A 97 4.31 9.90 17.88
N SER A 98 4.74 10.09 19.11
CA SER A 98 5.36 11.35 19.54
C SER A 98 6.80 11.50 19.03
N ASP A 99 7.41 10.40 18.56
CA ASP A 99 8.74 10.39 17.97
C ASP A 99 8.63 10.64 16.47
N ASN A 100 9.04 11.82 16.01
CA ASN A 100 8.97 12.19 14.59
C ASN A 100 9.74 11.23 13.69
N ASN A 101 10.75 10.54 14.21
CA ASN A 101 11.52 9.56 13.41
C ASN A 101 10.72 8.30 13.08
N LEU A 102 9.56 8.09 13.72
CA LEU A 102 8.66 6.99 13.45
C LEU A 102 7.46 7.38 12.59
N ARG A 103 7.30 8.65 12.28
CA ARG A 103 6.12 9.15 11.54
C ARG A 103 6.39 9.14 10.04
N PRO A 104 5.66 8.33 9.25
CA PRO A 104 5.87 8.27 7.79
C PRO A 104 5.72 9.62 7.10
N SER A 105 4.86 10.50 7.58
CA SER A 105 4.67 11.82 6.98
C SER A 105 5.89 12.73 7.15
N VAL A 106 6.76 12.44 8.12
CA VAL A 106 7.95 13.24 8.40
C VAL A 106 9.18 12.66 7.72
N VAL A 107 9.43 11.34 7.86
CA VAL A 107 10.67 10.71 7.40
C VAL A 107 10.46 9.73 6.23
N GLY A 108 9.22 9.48 5.83
CA GLY A 108 8.91 8.45 4.85
C GLY A 108 8.75 7.08 5.48
N LEU A 109 8.04 6.18 4.79
CA LEU A 109 7.71 4.87 5.35
C LEU A 109 8.96 4.03 5.61
N SER A 110 9.86 3.93 4.64
CA SER A 110 11.05 3.09 4.76
C SER A 110 11.90 3.48 5.97
N LYS A 111 12.13 4.80 6.13
CA LYS A 111 12.92 5.31 7.24
C LYS A 111 12.21 5.10 8.59
N ALA A 112 10.89 5.28 8.62
CA ALA A 112 10.10 5.06 9.82
C ALA A 112 10.20 3.61 10.29
N LEU A 113 10.11 2.66 9.36
CA LEU A 113 10.23 1.24 9.66
C LEU A 113 11.63 0.87 10.13
N ASP A 114 12.67 1.44 9.49
CA ASP A 114 14.06 1.23 9.91
C ASP A 114 14.28 1.76 11.33
N ASN A 115 13.77 2.94 11.63
CA ASN A 115 13.92 3.53 12.96
C ASN A 115 13.17 2.70 14.02
N LEU A 116 12.00 2.16 13.67
CA LEU A 116 11.26 1.29 14.56
C LEU A 116 12.04 0.01 14.85
N ALA A 117 12.65 -0.58 13.83
CA ALA A 117 13.40 -1.83 13.97
C ALA A 117 14.65 -1.67 14.85
N SER A 118 15.19 -0.46 14.95
CA SER A 118 16.41 -0.21 15.73
C SER A 118 16.14 0.15 17.21
N LYS A 119 14.87 0.16 17.62
CA LYS A 119 14.49 0.45 19.00
C LYS A 119 14.51 -0.76 19.92
#